data_b034ee99d6ac269622cd5be97843c0ab
#
_entry.id   b034ee99d6ac269622cd5be97843c0ab
#
_cell.length_a   1.000
_cell.length_b   1.000
_cell.length_c   1.000
_cell.angle_alpha   90.00
_cell.angle_beta   90.00
_cell.angle_gamma   90.00
#
_symmetry.space_group_name_H-M   'P 1'
#
loop_
_entity.id
_entity.type
_entity.pdbx_description
1 polymer ?
#
loop_
_entity_poly.entity_id
_entity_poly.type
_entity_poly.pdbx_seq_one_letter_code
_entity_poly.pdbx_strand_id
1 'polypeptide(L)'
;PYASLLGVMSPESKDRNMLSTYRMTFAYIGSFIALLLFMPMVNRFSMGHDEQHGWMMSVIVIAVLCALLFYGCFAWTTERVKPIKKQQNSLKSDLQDLLHNRPWWILLGAGVAALVFNSIRDGATVYYFKYYVVEEEYASISLFGISFVLSGLYLAVGQAANIVGVVLAAPLSNRIGKKKTYM
;
A
#
# COMPACT_ATOMS: atom_id res chain seq x y z
N PRO A 1 -6.68 -2.64 -14.46
CA PRO A 1 -5.64 -3.35 -15.20
C PRO A 1 -4.58 -3.98 -14.29
N TYR A 2 -3.86 -3.21 -13.45
CA TYR A 2 -2.78 -3.73 -12.61
C TYR A 2 -3.24 -4.81 -11.61
N ALA A 3 -4.38 -4.66 -10.97
CA ALA A 3 -4.89 -5.64 -10.02
C ALA A 3 -5.36 -6.94 -10.69
N SER A 4 -5.88 -6.87 -11.92
CA SER A 4 -6.32 -8.04 -12.69
C SER A 4 -5.17 -8.86 -13.25
N LEU A 5 -3.98 -8.26 -13.41
CA LEU A 5 -2.78 -8.90 -13.92
C LEU A 5 -2.38 -10.11 -13.07
N LEU A 6 -2.55 -10.04 -11.76
CA LEU A 6 -2.26 -11.13 -10.83
C LEU A 6 -3.00 -12.44 -11.18
N GLY A 7 -4.23 -12.33 -11.71
CA GLY A 7 -5.04 -13.48 -12.10
C GLY A 7 -4.58 -14.17 -13.39
N VAL A 8 -3.90 -13.43 -14.27
CA VAL A 8 -3.44 -13.92 -15.59
C VAL A 8 -1.95 -14.30 -15.62
N MET A 9 -1.21 -14.05 -14.54
CA MET A 9 0.22 -14.38 -14.47
C MET A 9 0.48 -15.87 -14.19
N SER A 10 -0.35 -16.54 -13.36
CA SER A 10 -0.21 -17.97 -13.08
C SER A 10 -1.56 -18.65 -12.91
N PRO A 11 -1.71 -19.88 -13.44
CA PRO A 11 -2.90 -20.71 -13.23
C PRO A 11 -2.95 -21.32 -11.82
N GLU A 12 -1.81 -21.47 -11.14
CA GLU A 12 -1.73 -22.11 -9.84
C GLU A 12 -2.12 -21.14 -8.68
N SER A 13 -2.99 -21.62 -7.79
CA SER A 13 -3.43 -20.83 -6.62
C SER A 13 -2.29 -20.54 -5.64
N LYS A 14 -1.28 -21.42 -5.57
CA LYS A 14 -0.11 -21.26 -4.70
C LYS A 14 0.79 -20.14 -5.19
N ASP A 15 1.07 -20.09 -6.48
CA ASP A 15 1.89 -19.04 -7.09
C ASP A 15 1.20 -17.68 -7.00
N ARG A 16 -0.12 -17.64 -7.23
CA ARG A 16 -0.89 -16.39 -7.06
C ARG A 16 -0.84 -15.84 -5.64
N ASN A 17 -0.85 -16.74 -4.64
CA ASN A 17 -0.71 -16.34 -3.25
C ASN A 17 0.68 -15.73 -2.98
N MET A 18 1.72 -16.35 -3.53
CA MET A 18 3.10 -15.92 -3.41
C MET A 18 3.32 -14.56 -4.12
N LEU A 19 2.82 -14.41 -5.33
CA LEU A 19 2.85 -13.14 -6.08
C LEU A 19 2.09 -12.02 -5.34
N SER A 20 0.94 -12.33 -4.74
CA SER A 20 0.18 -11.37 -3.92
C SER A 20 0.98 -10.93 -2.69
N THR A 21 1.68 -11.85 -2.04
CA THR A 21 2.54 -11.55 -0.89
C THR A 21 3.69 -10.63 -1.30
N TYR A 22 4.40 -10.93 -2.38
CA TYR A 22 5.45 -10.06 -2.90
C TYR A 22 4.91 -8.66 -3.23
N ARG A 23 3.78 -8.59 -3.92
CA ARG A 23 3.15 -7.30 -4.26
C ARG A 23 2.87 -6.46 -3.02
N MET A 24 2.28 -7.06 -1.98
CA MET A 24 1.97 -6.35 -0.73
C MET A 24 3.24 -5.95 0.02
N THR A 25 4.24 -6.84 0.09
CA THR A 25 5.51 -6.54 0.73
C THR A 25 6.20 -5.34 0.07
N PHE A 26 6.31 -5.33 -1.26
CA PHE A 26 6.91 -4.20 -1.98
C PHE A 26 6.08 -2.92 -1.88
N ALA A 27 4.75 -3.02 -1.81
CA ALA A 27 3.89 -1.85 -1.57
C ALA A 27 4.16 -1.22 -0.19
N TYR A 28 4.29 -2.03 0.86
CA TYR A 28 4.64 -1.52 2.19
C TYR A 28 6.08 -1.00 2.28
N ILE A 29 7.04 -1.63 1.61
CA ILE A 29 8.42 -1.10 1.50
C ILE A 29 8.41 0.25 0.81
N GLY A 30 7.70 0.39 -0.30
CA GLY A 30 7.56 1.66 -1.02
C GLY A 30 6.92 2.74 -0.15
N SER A 31 5.85 2.40 0.57
CA SER A 31 5.19 3.30 1.53
C SER A 31 6.12 3.72 2.67
N PHE A 32 6.88 2.78 3.23
CA PHE A 32 7.87 3.06 4.27
C PHE A 32 8.94 4.05 3.80
N ILE A 33 9.52 3.82 2.61
CA ILE A 33 10.52 4.71 2.00
C ILE A 33 9.91 6.09 1.73
N ALA A 34 8.70 6.15 1.18
CA ALA A 34 8.01 7.40 0.91
C ALA A 34 7.78 8.22 2.18
N LEU A 35 7.31 7.59 3.27
CA LEU A 35 7.08 8.26 4.56
C LEU A 35 8.37 8.81 5.15
N LEU A 36 9.48 8.06 5.05
CA LEU A 36 10.77 8.52 5.58
C LEU A 36 11.37 9.66 4.76
N LEU A 37 11.28 9.60 3.44
CA LEU A 37 11.97 10.55 2.55
C LEU A 37 11.14 11.80 2.23
N PHE A 38 9.82 11.77 2.37
CA PHE A 38 8.96 12.84 1.91
C PHE A 38 9.24 14.17 2.61
N MET A 39 9.25 14.20 3.94
CA MET A 39 9.52 15.42 4.72
C MET A 39 10.95 15.96 4.53
N PRO A 40 12.01 15.15 4.57
CA PRO A 40 13.35 15.59 4.20
C PRO A 40 13.44 16.20 2.79
N MET A 41 12.71 15.65 1.82
CA MET A 41 12.64 16.22 0.46
C MET A 41 11.96 17.57 0.45
N VAL A 42 10.81 17.71 1.14
CA VAL A 42 10.10 19.00 1.25
C VAL A 42 11.04 20.05 1.86
N ASN A 43 11.66 19.74 2.99
CA ASN A 43 12.59 20.65 3.64
C ASN A 43 13.78 21.03 2.73
N ARG A 44 14.31 20.08 1.97
CA ARG A 44 15.43 20.33 1.05
C ARG A 44 15.04 21.25 -0.10
N PHE A 45 13.84 21.09 -0.66
CA PHE A 45 13.36 21.91 -1.77
C PHE A 45 12.77 23.26 -1.31
N SER A 46 12.46 23.42 -0.02
CA SER A 46 12.05 24.70 0.57
C SER A 46 13.23 25.61 0.90
N MET A 47 14.48 25.10 0.88
CA MET A 47 15.66 25.93 1.15
C MET A 47 15.81 27.05 0.10
N GLY A 48 15.58 28.30 0.51
CA GLY A 48 15.66 29.47 -0.35
C GLY A 48 14.38 29.81 -1.13
N HIS A 49 13.30 29.08 -0.91
CA HIS A 49 11.99 29.25 -1.52
C HIS A 49 10.87 29.10 -0.49
N ASP A 50 9.64 29.43 -0.89
CA ASP A 50 8.46 29.24 -0.06
C ASP A 50 8.22 27.76 0.22
N GLU A 51 7.64 27.43 1.38
CA GLU A 51 7.27 26.07 1.78
C GLU A 51 6.39 25.38 0.73
N GLN A 52 5.48 26.14 0.11
CA GLN A 52 4.63 25.65 -0.97
C GLN A 52 5.44 25.11 -2.18
N HIS A 53 6.55 25.75 -2.51
CA HIS A 53 7.45 25.29 -3.57
C HIS A 53 8.10 23.95 -3.22
N GLY A 54 8.51 23.77 -1.97
CA GLY A 54 9.07 22.50 -1.48
C GLY A 54 8.07 21.32 -1.59
N TRP A 55 6.82 21.55 -1.22
CA TRP A 55 5.74 20.57 -1.37
C TRP A 55 5.51 20.21 -2.83
N MET A 56 5.37 21.20 -3.69
CA MET A 56 5.12 21.00 -5.12
C MET A 56 6.24 20.17 -5.78
N MET A 57 7.50 20.54 -5.55
CA MET A 57 8.65 19.82 -6.13
C MET A 57 8.76 18.39 -5.63
N SER A 58 8.52 18.15 -4.35
CA SER A 58 8.56 16.81 -3.78
C SER A 58 7.49 15.90 -4.40
N VAL A 59 6.27 16.40 -4.60
CA VAL A 59 5.19 15.66 -5.26
C VAL A 59 5.53 15.37 -6.71
N ILE A 60 6.09 16.34 -7.45
CA ILE A 60 6.48 16.14 -8.85
C ILE A 60 7.54 15.03 -8.97
N VAL A 61 8.57 15.03 -8.13
CA VAL A 61 9.62 14.00 -8.15
C VAL A 61 9.03 12.61 -7.90
N ILE A 62 8.16 12.47 -6.90
CA ILE A 62 7.50 11.19 -6.61
C ILE A 62 6.58 10.77 -7.76
N ALA A 63 5.81 11.71 -8.35
CA ALA A 63 4.92 11.41 -9.47
C ALA A 63 5.70 10.90 -10.69
N VAL A 64 6.82 11.53 -11.03
CA VAL A 64 7.71 11.09 -12.13
C VAL A 64 8.28 9.71 -11.84
N LEU A 65 8.76 9.46 -10.61
CA LEU A 65 9.26 8.15 -10.21
C LEU A 65 8.17 7.07 -10.34
N CYS A 66 6.97 7.34 -9.87
CA CYS A 66 5.83 6.43 -10.01
C CYS A 66 5.50 6.15 -11.48
N ALA A 67 5.49 7.19 -12.33
CA ALA A 67 5.22 7.02 -13.76
C ALA A 67 6.27 6.12 -14.43
N LEU A 68 7.56 6.30 -14.10
CA LEU A 68 8.64 5.46 -14.62
C LEU A 68 8.52 4.01 -14.15
N LEU A 69 8.16 3.79 -12.87
CA LEU A 69 7.95 2.45 -12.33
C LEU A 69 6.75 1.75 -12.97
N PHE A 70 5.64 2.47 -13.22
CA PHE A 70 4.49 1.92 -13.94
C PHE A 70 4.82 1.59 -15.39
N TYR A 71 5.59 2.44 -16.06
CA TYR A 71 6.06 2.17 -17.42
C TYR A 71 6.98 0.94 -17.46
N GLY A 72 7.91 0.83 -16.51
CA GLY A 72 8.77 -0.36 -16.36
C GLY A 72 7.95 -1.64 -16.08
N CYS A 73 6.95 -1.55 -15.22
CA CYS A 73 6.04 -2.65 -14.96
C CYS A 73 5.31 -3.09 -16.23
N PHE A 74 4.81 -2.14 -17.03
CA PHE A 74 4.17 -2.45 -18.31
C PHE A 74 5.13 -3.10 -19.31
N ALA A 75 6.36 -2.59 -19.44
CA ALA A 75 7.33 -3.08 -20.42
C ALA A 75 7.84 -4.49 -20.11
N TRP A 76 7.94 -4.85 -18.82
CA TRP A 76 8.52 -6.14 -18.39
C TRP A 76 7.49 -7.22 -18.08
N THR A 77 6.21 -6.86 -18.00
CA THR A 77 5.19 -7.85 -17.67
C THR A 77 4.54 -8.42 -18.92
N THR A 78 4.55 -9.75 -19.03
CA THR A 78 3.88 -10.49 -20.12
C THR A 78 2.74 -11.33 -19.57
N GLU A 79 1.58 -11.27 -20.23
CA GLU A 79 0.44 -12.13 -19.91
C GLU A 79 0.72 -13.57 -20.35
N ARG A 80 0.73 -14.51 -19.39
CA ARG A 80 1.00 -15.92 -19.68
C ARG A 80 -0.26 -16.77 -19.81
N VAL A 81 -1.35 -16.36 -19.16
CA VAL A 81 -2.62 -17.08 -19.16
C VAL A 81 -3.59 -16.37 -20.06
N LYS A 82 -3.92 -16.97 -21.21
CA LYS A 82 -4.98 -16.44 -22.07
C LYS A 82 -6.32 -16.63 -21.36
N PRO A 83 -7.15 -15.58 -21.29
CA PRO A 83 -8.49 -15.70 -20.72
C PRO A 83 -9.26 -16.77 -21.50
N ILE A 84 -9.82 -17.75 -20.80
CA ILE A 84 -10.75 -18.69 -21.40
C ILE A 84 -11.87 -17.84 -22.00
N LYS A 85 -12.18 -18.00 -23.29
CA LYS A 85 -13.31 -17.36 -23.96
C LYS A 85 -14.59 -17.81 -23.22
N LYS A 86 -14.92 -17.11 -22.12
CA LYS A 86 -16.24 -17.23 -21.49
C LYS A 86 -17.25 -16.71 -22.49
N GLN A 87 -18.32 -17.49 -22.69
CA GLN A 87 -19.55 -16.96 -23.28
C GLN A 87 -19.81 -15.58 -22.68
N GLN A 88 -20.16 -14.63 -23.53
CA GLN A 88 -20.48 -13.26 -23.12
C GLN A 88 -21.71 -13.28 -22.20
N ASN A 89 -21.50 -13.59 -20.93
CA ASN A 89 -22.54 -13.38 -19.93
C ASN A 89 -22.76 -11.88 -19.84
N SER A 90 -24.02 -11.46 -19.84
CA SER A 90 -24.36 -10.05 -19.65
C SER A 90 -23.77 -9.58 -18.31
N LEU A 91 -23.17 -8.39 -18.28
CA LEU A 91 -22.67 -7.75 -17.05
C LEU A 91 -23.71 -7.76 -15.92
N LYS A 92 -25.00 -7.72 -16.28
CA LYS A 92 -26.11 -7.80 -15.34
C LYS A 92 -26.21 -9.16 -14.66
N SER A 93 -25.96 -10.26 -15.37
CA SER A 93 -25.93 -11.61 -14.80
C SER A 93 -24.76 -11.79 -13.84
N ASP A 94 -23.56 -11.34 -14.24
CA ASP A 94 -22.37 -11.43 -13.39
C ASP A 94 -22.53 -10.60 -12.10
N LEU A 95 -23.17 -9.42 -12.19
CA LEU A 95 -23.47 -8.59 -11.03
C LEU A 95 -24.52 -9.24 -10.12
N GLN A 96 -25.51 -9.88 -10.67
CA GLN A 96 -26.55 -10.57 -9.91
C GLN A 96 -26.00 -11.80 -9.16
N ASP A 97 -25.10 -12.55 -9.79
CA ASP A 97 -24.38 -13.67 -9.17
C ASP A 97 -23.49 -13.19 -8.01
N LEU A 98 -22.83 -12.03 -8.19
CA LEU A 98 -22.01 -11.41 -7.15
C LEU A 98 -22.85 -10.99 -5.94
N LEU A 99 -24.01 -10.37 -6.17
CA LEU A 99 -24.93 -9.91 -5.12
C LEU A 99 -25.52 -11.07 -4.30
N HIS A 100 -25.70 -12.25 -4.91
CA HIS A 100 -26.17 -13.46 -4.23
C HIS A 100 -25.08 -14.21 -3.47
N ASN A 101 -23.81 -13.84 -3.63
CA ASN A 101 -22.67 -14.50 -3.01
C ASN A 101 -22.44 -13.98 -1.57
N ARG A 102 -23.00 -14.64 -0.57
CA ARG A 102 -22.84 -14.30 0.85
C ARG A 102 -21.38 -14.16 1.32
N PRO A 103 -20.45 -15.07 0.99
CA PRO A 103 -19.04 -14.91 1.32
C PRO A 103 -18.41 -13.64 0.79
N TRP A 104 -18.83 -13.18 -0.38
CA TRP A 104 -18.36 -11.94 -0.98
C TRP A 104 -18.73 -10.70 -0.14
N TRP A 105 -19.96 -10.62 0.35
CA TRP A 105 -20.41 -9.53 1.22
C TRP A 105 -19.65 -9.46 2.54
N ILE A 106 -19.35 -10.62 3.14
CA ILE A 106 -18.59 -10.70 4.38
C ILE A 106 -17.14 -10.18 4.15
N LEU A 107 -16.50 -10.62 3.08
CA LEU A 107 -15.16 -10.17 2.73
C LEU A 107 -15.12 -8.70 2.35
N LEU A 108 -16.13 -8.21 1.63
CA LEU A 108 -16.27 -6.80 1.30
C LEU A 108 -16.40 -5.95 2.56
N GLY A 109 -17.30 -6.33 3.47
CA GLY A 109 -17.50 -5.63 4.73
C GLY A 109 -16.23 -5.59 5.59
N ALA A 110 -15.55 -6.72 5.70
CA ALA A 110 -14.26 -6.79 6.42
C ALA A 110 -13.17 -5.91 5.77
N GLY A 111 -13.09 -5.90 4.43
CA GLY A 111 -12.16 -5.05 3.70
C GLY A 111 -12.45 -3.56 3.89
N VAL A 112 -13.72 -3.16 3.78
CA VAL A 112 -14.14 -1.76 4.02
C VAL A 112 -13.83 -1.35 5.46
N ALA A 113 -14.18 -2.18 6.44
CA ALA A 113 -13.88 -1.89 7.85
C ALA A 113 -12.38 -1.72 8.11
N ALA A 114 -11.54 -2.56 7.54
CA ALA A 114 -10.09 -2.45 7.64
C ALA A 114 -9.56 -1.16 7.00
N LEU A 115 -10.07 -0.76 5.83
CA LEU A 115 -9.67 0.48 5.17
C LEU A 115 -10.09 1.71 5.99
N VAL A 116 -11.33 1.75 6.50
CA VAL A 116 -11.83 2.83 7.35
C VAL A 116 -10.99 2.94 8.63
N PHE A 117 -10.71 1.81 9.30
CA PHE A 117 -9.86 1.78 10.48
C PHE A 117 -8.47 2.35 10.20
N ASN A 118 -7.81 1.91 9.13
CA ASN A 118 -6.48 2.41 8.78
C ASN A 118 -6.49 3.91 8.46
N SER A 119 -7.48 4.39 7.69
CA SER A 119 -7.60 5.81 7.33
C SER A 119 -7.82 6.69 8.56
N ILE A 120 -8.69 6.27 9.49
CA ILE A 120 -8.93 7.01 10.74
C ILE A 120 -7.66 7.00 11.60
N ARG A 121 -7.01 5.84 11.77
CA ARG A 121 -5.79 5.73 12.55
C ARG A 121 -4.68 6.63 12.02
N ASP A 122 -4.42 6.59 10.72
CA ASP A 122 -3.33 7.34 10.10
C ASP A 122 -3.60 8.85 10.16
N GLY A 123 -4.85 9.28 9.89
CA GLY A 123 -5.27 10.68 10.03
C GLY A 123 -5.20 11.16 11.49
N ALA A 124 -5.77 10.40 12.42
CA ALA A 124 -5.76 10.75 13.84
C ALA A 124 -4.34 10.84 14.41
N THR A 125 -3.42 9.98 13.95
CA THR A 125 -2.02 10.00 14.39
C THR A 125 -1.36 11.35 14.08
N VAL A 126 -1.53 11.89 12.87
CA VAL A 126 -0.93 13.18 12.49
C VAL A 126 -1.46 14.31 13.38
N TYR A 127 -2.78 14.36 13.60
CA TYR A 127 -3.38 15.38 14.48
C TYR A 127 -2.98 15.22 15.94
N TYR A 128 -2.89 13.97 16.44
CA TYR A 128 -2.44 13.69 17.81
C TYR A 128 -1.03 14.22 18.06
N PHE A 129 -0.09 13.92 17.18
CA PHE A 129 1.28 14.44 17.32
C PHE A 129 1.32 15.97 17.21
N LYS A 130 0.57 16.57 16.28
CA LYS A 130 0.54 18.01 16.09
C LYS A 130 -0.02 18.79 17.28
N TYR A 131 -1.09 18.30 17.91
CA TYR A 131 -1.81 19.07 18.94
C TYR A 131 -1.56 18.59 20.37
N TYR A 132 -1.17 17.33 20.57
CA TYR A 132 -1.01 16.76 21.91
C TYR A 132 0.46 16.62 22.32
N VAL A 133 1.33 16.24 21.40
CA VAL A 133 2.76 16.02 21.69
C VAL A 133 3.58 17.32 21.47
N VAL A 134 2.94 18.39 20.97
CA VAL A 134 3.55 19.72 20.73
C VAL A 134 4.86 19.59 19.97
N GLU A 135 4.76 19.36 18.69
CA GLU A 135 5.87 19.07 17.79
C GLU A 135 6.82 20.26 17.51
N GLU A 136 6.67 21.41 18.15
CA GLU A 136 7.37 22.61 17.69
C GLU A 136 8.86 22.67 18.05
N GLU A 137 9.38 21.90 19.02
CA GLU A 137 10.79 22.04 19.43
C GLU A 137 11.55 20.72 19.71
N TYR A 138 10.85 19.61 19.99
CA TYR A 138 11.50 18.36 20.42
C TYR A 138 11.23 17.12 19.55
N ALA A 139 10.48 17.26 18.49
CA ALA A 139 9.97 16.13 17.71
C ALA A 139 10.74 15.85 16.41
N SER A 140 11.88 16.48 16.20
CA SER A 140 12.76 16.13 15.10
C SER A 140 13.98 15.35 15.61
N ILE A 141 14.02 14.05 15.29
CA ILE A 141 15.21 13.23 15.54
C ILE A 141 16.14 13.41 14.35
N SER A 142 17.28 14.03 14.55
CA SER A 142 18.32 14.12 13.51
C SER A 142 19.15 12.82 13.51
N LEU A 143 18.92 11.97 12.51
CA LEU A 143 19.76 10.81 12.23
C LEU A 143 20.52 11.05 10.92
N PHE A 144 21.83 10.92 10.94
CA PHE A 144 22.71 11.15 9.78
C PHE A 144 22.53 12.53 9.09
N GLY A 145 22.21 13.59 9.86
CA GLY A 145 22.01 14.94 9.30
C GLY A 145 20.66 15.18 8.61
N ILE A 146 19.73 14.24 8.73
CA ILE A 146 18.35 14.34 8.22
C ILE A 146 17.42 14.46 9.42
N SER A 147 16.59 15.51 9.45
CA SER A 147 15.57 15.70 10.49
C SER A 147 14.30 14.92 10.12
N PHE A 148 13.93 13.99 10.98
CA PHE A 148 12.68 13.21 10.85
C PHE A 148 11.64 13.74 11.82
N VAL A 149 10.43 13.93 11.33
CA VAL A 149 9.28 14.30 12.17
C VAL A 149 8.78 13.05 12.91
N LEU A 150 8.50 13.18 14.21
CA LEU A 150 8.14 12.05 15.09
C LEU A 150 6.88 11.30 14.62
N SER A 151 5.88 12.02 14.10
CA SER A 151 4.68 11.42 13.49
C SER A 151 5.02 10.53 12.28
N GLY A 152 5.94 10.98 11.43
CA GLY A 152 6.44 10.22 10.29
C GLY A 152 7.18 8.95 10.71
N LEU A 153 8.01 9.02 11.75
CA LEU A 153 8.70 7.85 12.31
C LEU A 153 7.71 6.84 12.91
N TYR A 154 6.71 7.30 13.64
CA TYR A 154 5.67 6.42 14.18
C TYR A 154 4.91 5.66 13.08
N LEU A 155 4.50 6.36 12.03
CA LEU A 155 3.85 5.73 10.86
C LEU A 155 4.80 4.77 10.14
N ALA A 156 6.08 5.12 10.00
CA ALA A 156 7.08 4.27 9.38
C ALA A 156 7.30 2.97 10.16
N VAL A 157 7.36 3.02 11.50
CA VAL A 157 7.42 1.82 12.35
C VAL A 157 6.18 0.95 12.16
N GLY A 158 5.00 1.55 12.04
CA GLY A 158 3.76 0.85 11.70
C GLY A 158 3.85 0.13 10.35
N GLN A 159 4.43 0.76 9.34
CA GLN A 159 4.65 0.13 8.03
C GLN A 159 5.68 -1.01 8.10
N ALA A 160 6.74 -0.87 8.89
CA ALA A 160 7.71 -1.96 9.11
C ALA A 160 7.03 -3.18 9.76
N ALA A 161 6.15 -2.96 10.75
CA ALA A 161 5.37 -4.04 11.36
C ALA A 161 4.44 -4.72 10.34
N ASN A 162 3.81 -3.96 9.44
CA ASN A 162 3.00 -4.50 8.35
C ASN A 162 3.82 -5.37 7.39
N ILE A 163 5.05 -4.97 7.04
CA ILE A 163 5.96 -5.77 6.21
C ILE A 163 6.22 -7.13 6.87
N VAL A 164 6.57 -7.13 8.14
CA VAL A 164 6.81 -8.37 8.91
C VAL A 164 5.55 -9.23 8.93
N GLY A 165 4.38 -8.63 9.20
CA GLY A 165 3.09 -9.33 9.20
C GLY A 165 2.78 -10.01 7.87
N VAL A 166 2.96 -9.32 6.75
CA VAL A 166 2.69 -9.87 5.40
C VAL A 166 3.67 -10.98 5.04
N VAL A 167 4.94 -10.83 5.34
CA VAL A 167 5.97 -11.86 5.08
C VAL A 167 5.68 -13.13 5.88
N LEU A 168 5.26 -12.99 7.14
CA LEU A 168 4.89 -14.11 7.99
C LEU A 168 3.53 -14.74 7.62
N ALA A 169 2.61 -13.97 7.07
CA ALA A 169 1.28 -14.46 6.69
C ALA A 169 1.33 -15.54 5.59
N ALA A 170 2.26 -15.45 4.64
CA ALA A 170 2.39 -16.42 3.55
C ALA A 170 2.74 -17.84 4.04
N PRO A 171 3.82 -18.07 4.81
CA PRO A 171 4.14 -19.40 5.32
C PRO A 171 3.08 -19.91 6.32
N LEU A 172 2.48 -19.00 7.10
CA LEU A 172 1.44 -19.34 8.06
C LEU A 172 0.17 -19.82 7.34
N SER A 173 -0.25 -19.12 6.29
CA SER A 173 -1.39 -19.49 5.45
C SER A 173 -1.20 -20.84 4.76
N ASN A 174 0.02 -21.18 4.39
CA ASN A 174 0.33 -22.48 3.78
C ASN A 174 0.31 -23.64 4.80
N ARG A 175 0.62 -23.38 6.09
CA ARG A 175 0.64 -24.39 7.15
C ARG A 175 -0.72 -24.61 7.82
N ILE A 176 -1.41 -23.52 8.18
CA ILE A 176 -2.62 -23.56 9.00
C ILE A 176 -3.90 -23.50 8.13
N GLY A 177 -3.74 -23.07 6.88
CA GLY A 177 -4.84 -22.88 5.94
C GLY A 177 -5.38 -21.46 5.93
N LYS A 178 -5.84 -21.01 4.76
CA LYS A 178 -6.25 -19.61 4.50
C LYS A 178 -7.34 -19.09 5.45
N LYS A 179 -8.33 -19.94 5.76
CA LYS A 179 -9.44 -19.55 6.65
C LYS A 179 -8.98 -19.26 8.07
N LYS A 180 -8.12 -20.11 8.64
CA LYS A 180 -7.62 -19.95 10.02
C LYS A 180 -6.59 -18.84 10.15
N THR A 181 -5.88 -18.52 9.08
CA THR A 181 -4.91 -17.41 9.08
C THR A 181 -5.60 -16.05 9.01
N TYR A 182 -6.83 -15.99 8.44
CA TYR A 182 -7.59 -14.77 8.34
C TYR A 182 -8.39 -14.43 9.61
N MET A 183 -8.72 -15.43 10.43
CA MET A 183 -9.39 -15.28 11.73
C MET A 183 -8.39 -15.02 12.86
#